data_c4b6f61ed4cc346ceb979da322d86ca9
#
_entry.id   c4b6f61ed4cc346ceb979da322d86ca9
#
_cell.length_a   1.000
_cell.length_b   1.000
_cell.length_c   1.000
_cell.angle_alpha   90.00
_cell.angle_beta   90.00
_cell.angle_gamma   90.00
#
_symmetry.space_group_name_H-M   'P 1'
#
loop_
_entity.id
_entity.type
_entity.pdbx_description
1 polymer ?
#
loop_
_entity_poly.entity_id
_entity_poly.type
_entity_poly.pdbx_seq_one_letter_code
_entity_poly.pdbx_strand_id
1 'polypeptide(L)' 'MSGETITLELLGSRLLALTADVRDLQQRFDGVETRLGALEARFGAIERRFAVQEERMSRMLALIVRIAERQGVRE' A
#
# COMPACT_ATOMS: atom_id res chain seq x y z
N MET A 1 45.80 -10.15 30.21
CA MET A 1 45.53 -8.75 29.87
C MET A 1 45.35 -8.52 28.37
N SER A 2 46.13 -9.15 27.50
CA SER A 2 45.93 -9.03 26.07
C SER A 2 44.60 -9.63 25.62
N GLY A 3 44.11 -10.65 26.34
CA GLY A 3 42.79 -11.21 26.07
C GLY A 3 41.63 -10.29 26.32
N GLU A 4 41.71 -9.44 27.36
CA GLU A 4 40.68 -8.47 27.65
C GLU A 4 40.63 -7.36 26.62
N THR A 5 41.78 -6.90 26.15
CA THR A 5 41.89 -5.87 25.13
C THR A 5 41.27 -6.37 23.80
N ILE A 6 41.60 -7.61 23.42
CA ILE A 6 41.04 -8.23 22.21
C ILE A 6 39.53 -8.39 22.33
N THR A 7 39.04 -8.76 23.54
CA THR A 7 37.60 -8.92 23.76
C THR A 7 36.86 -7.59 23.64
N LEU A 8 37.45 -6.50 24.19
CA LEU A 8 36.87 -5.16 24.07
C LEU A 8 36.84 -4.67 22.63
N GLU A 9 37.90 -4.95 21.88
CA GLU A 9 37.96 -4.61 20.45
C GLU A 9 36.91 -5.38 19.65
N LEU A 10 36.72 -6.68 19.96
CA LEU A 10 35.70 -7.50 19.32
C LEU A 10 34.30 -7.00 19.64
N LEU A 11 34.04 -6.64 20.88
CA LEU A 11 32.77 -6.07 21.30
C LEU A 11 32.51 -4.76 20.58
N GLY A 12 33.50 -3.89 20.51
CA GLY A 12 33.39 -2.65 19.76
C GLY A 12 33.06 -2.84 18.29
N SER A 13 33.77 -3.80 17.65
CA SER A 13 33.53 -4.18 16.27
C SER A 13 32.11 -4.68 16.07
N ARG A 14 31.64 -5.54 16.97
CA ARG A 14 30.29 -6.08 16.88
C ARG A 14 29.23 -5.03 17.07
N LEU A 15 29.47 -4.08 18.00
CA LEU A 15 28.56 -2.96 18.22
C LEU A 15 28.44 -2.09 16.98
N LEU A 16 29.57 -1.81 16.32
CA LEU A 16 29.57 -1.04 15.07
C LEU A 16 28.82 -1.77 13.98
N ALA A 17 29.03 -3.08 13.86
CA ALA A 17 28.32 -3.91 12.87
C ALA A 17 26.81 -3.92 13.14
N LEU A 18 26.42 -4.08 14.40
CA LEU A 18 25.00 -4.04 14.78
C LEU A 18 24.38 -2.69 14.49
N THR A 19 25.10 -1.61 14.77
CA THR A 19 24.61 -0.26 14.49
C THR A 19 24.37 -0.08 12.99
N ALA A 20 25.31 -0.57 12.16
CA ALA A 20 25.15 -0.52 10.72
C ALA A 20 23.94 -1.34 10.24
N ASP A 21 23.76 -2.54 10.82
CA ASP A 21 22.62 -3.39 10.48
C ASP A 21 21.29 -2.74 10.87
N VAL A 22 21.25 -2.12 12.04
CA VAL A 22 20.03 -1.41 12.50
C VAL A 22 19.70 -0.26 11.56
N ARG A 23 20.68 0.50 11.14
CA ARG A 23 20.48 1.60 10.18
C ARG A 23 19.97 1.09 8.85
N ASP A 24 20.53 -0.01 8.38
CA ASP A 24 20.08 -0.64 7.12
C ASP A 24 18.62 -1.09 7.25
N LEU A 25 18.26 -1.72 8.36
CA LEU A 25 16.89 -2.13 8.64
C LEU A 25 15.95 -0.92 8.71
N GLN A 26 16.37 0.16 9.33
CA GLN A 26 15.56 1.39 9.39
C GLN A 26 15.30 1.94 7.99
N GLN A 27 16.30 1.96 7.12
CA GLN A 27 16.14 2.42 5.75
C GLN A 27 15.19 1.53 4.96
N ARG A 28 15.28 0.22 5.16
CA ARG A 28 14.36 -0.74 4.52
C ARG A 28 12.93 -0.55 5.04
N PHE A 29 12.79 -0.31 6.31
CA PHE A 29 11.50 -0.04 6.92
C PHE A 29 10.85 1.21 6.34
N ASP A 30 11.63 2.28 6.23
CA ASP A 30 11.16 3.54 5.63
C ASP A 30 10.73 3.31 4.17
N GLY A 31 11.48 2.50 3.44
CA GLY A 31 11.13 2.13 2.07
C GLY A 31 9.83 1.36 1.99
N VAL A 32 9.61 0.42 2.93
CA VAL A 32 8.36 -0.34 3.00
C VAL A 32 7.18 0.58 3.33
N GLU A 33 7.35 1.48 4.29
CA GLU A 33 6.30 2.45 4.65
C GLU A 33 5.93 3.33 3.47
N THR A 34 6.92 3.79 2.71
CA THR A 34 6.68 4.60 1.52
C THR A 34 5.88 3.81 0.47
N ARG A 35 6.24 2.54 0.26
CA ARG A 35 5.52 1.67 -0.68
C ARG A 35 4.09 1.40 -0.22
N LEU A 36 3.90 1.17 1.08
CA LEU A 36 2.56 0.99 1.63
C LEU A 36 1.70 2.22 1.44
N GLY A 37 2.26 3.40 1.69
CA GLY A 37 1.56 4.66 1.44
C GLY A 37 1.15 4.82 -0.02
N ALA A 38 2.04 4.46 -0.96
CA ALA A 38 1.74 4.49 -2.38
C ALA A 38 0.63 3.50 -2.75
N LEU A 39 0.65 2.31 -2.16
CA LEU A 39 -0.39 1.30 -2.38
C LEU A 39 -1.74 1.78 -1.84
N GLU A 40 -1.76 2.35 -0.66
CA GLU A 40 -2.98 2.91 -0.07
C GLU A 40 -3.59 3.99 -0.96
N ALA A 41 -2.74 4.85 -1.53
CA ALA A 41 -3.19 5.88 -2.45
C ALA A 41 -3.79 5.27 -3.72
N ARG A 42 -3.18 4.21 -4.25
CA ARG A 42 -3.70 3.48 -5.42
C ARG A 42 -5.04 2.82 -5.11
N PHE A 43 -5.15 2.20 -3.95
CA PHE A 43 -6.41 1.58 -3.53
C PHE A 43 -7.52 2.62 -3.41
N GLY A 44 -7.22 3.76 -2.81
CA GLY A 44 -8.18 4.86 -2.73
C GLY A 44 -8.65 5.34 -4.10
N ALA A 45 -7.73 5.43 -5.07
CA ALA A 45 -8.06 5.81 -6.44
C ALA A 45 -8.94 4.75 -7.11
N ILE A 46 -8.64 3.47 -6.90
CA ILE A 46 -9.42 2.35 -7.43
C ILE A 46 -10.83 2.38 -6.85
N GLU A 47 -10.96 2.55 -5.55
CA GLU A 47 -12.26 2.64 -4.88
C GLU A 47 -13.11 3.77 -5.45
N ARG A 48 -12.51 4.92 -5.69
CA ARG A 48 -13.21 6.06 -6.28
C ARG A 48 -13.67 5.76 -7.71
N ARG A 49 -12.84 5.07 -8.49
CA ARG A 49 -13.22 4.66 -9.85
C ARG A 49 -14.38 3.67 -9.81
N PHE A 50 -14.35 2.73 -8.89
CA PHE A 50 -15.44 1.78 -8.70
C PHE A 50 -16.74 2.49 -8.36
N ALA A 51 -16.69 3.44 -7.43
CA ALA A 51 -17.87 4.20 -7.04
C ALA A 51 -18.46 4.96 -8.24
N VAL A 52 -17.62 5.58 -9.05
CA VAL A 52 -18.07 6.29 -10.26
C VAL A 52 -18.67 5.32 -11.27
N GLN A 53 -18.04 4.15 -11.46
CA GLN A 53 -18.56 3.14 -12.38
C GLN A 53 -19.89 2.58 -11.92
N GLU A 54 -20.05 2.32 -10.64
CA GLU A 54 -21.32 1.85 -10.08
C GLU A 54 -22.41 2.86 -10.29
N GLU A 55 -22.11 4.14 -10.09
CA GLU A 55 -23.07 5.21 -10.32
C GLU A 55 -23.49 5.28 -11.79
N ARG A 56 -22.54 5.18 -12.69
CA ARG A 56 -22.81 5.15 -14.13
C ARG A 56 -23.65 3.94 -14.53
N MET A 57 -23.31 2.78 -13.98
CA MET A 57 -24.08 1.56 -14.23
C MET A 57 -25.51 1.69 -13.74
N SER A 58 -25.71 2.26 -12.56
CA SER A 58 -27.04 2.49 -12.00
C SER A 58 -27.86 3.39 -12.90
N ARG A 59 -27.25 4.46 -13.43
CA ARG A 59 -27.91 5.37 -14.36
C ARG A 59 -28.28 4.67 -15.66
N MET A 60 -27.36 3.89 -16.19
CA MET A 60 -27.60 3.12 -17.42
C MET A 60 -28.73 2.12 -17.24
N LEU A 61 -28.73 1.39 -16.14
CA LEU A 61 -29.80 0.44 -15.83
C LEU A 61 -31.14 1.15 -15.70
N ALA A 62 -31.18 2.30 -15.06
CA ALA A 62 -32.40 3.09 -14.93
C ALA A 62 -32.92 3.53 -16.30
N LEU A 63 -32.03 3.93 -17.20
CA LEU A 63 -32.42 4.31 -18.56
C LEU A 63 -32.93 3.10 -19.35
N ILE A 64 -32.28 1.96 -19.23
CA ILE A 64 -32.68 0.73 -19.90
C ILE A 64 -34.07 0.30 -19.42
N VAL A 65 -34.31 0.35 -18.13
CA VAL A 65 -35.61 0.01 -17.54
C VAL A 65 -36.68 0.95 -18.04
N ARG A 66 -36.41 2.24 -18.13
CA ARG A 66 -37.36 3.21 -18.69
C ARG A 66 -37.72 2.92 -20.15
N ILE A 67 -36.70 2.61 -20.94
CA ILE A 67 -36.90 2.27 -22.35
C ILE A 67 -37.74 0.99 -22.47
N ALA A 68 -37.41 -0.02 -21.67
CA ALA A 68 -38.13 -1.28 -21.64
C ALA A 68 -39.61 -1.07 -21.23
N GLU A 69 -39.86 -0.26 -20.22
CA GLU A 69 -41.19 0.08 -19.75
C GLU A 69 -42.01 0.76 -20.83
N ARG A 70 -41.40 1.71 -21.54
CA ARG A 70 -42.06 2.39 -22.65
C ARG A 70 -42.44 1.43 -23.80
N GLN A 71 -41.55 0.52 -24.13
CA GLN A 71 -41.79 -0.47 -25.16
C GLN A 71 -42.79 -1.52 -24.69
N GLY A 72 -42.70 -1.93 -23.43
CA GLY A 72 -43.63 -2.89 -22.87
C GLY A 72 -45.06 -2.40 -22.80
N VAL A 73 -45.24 -1.10 -22.55
CA VAL A 73 -46.57 -0.48 -22.50
C VAL A 73 -47.25 -0.48 -23.85
N ARG A 74 -46.48 -0.50 -24.92
CA ARG A 74 -47.03 -0.52 -26.30
C ARG A 74 -47.53 -1.90 -26.73
N GLU A 75 -47.03 -2.94 -26.05
CA GLU A 75 -47.51 -4.30 -26.31
C GLU A 75 -48.77 -4.60 -25.51
#